data_a3d7881279b6c8210557383e25eb1669
#
_entry.id   a3d7881279b6c8210557383e25eb1669
#
_cell.length_a   1.000
_cell.length_b   1.000
_cell.length_c   1.000
_cell.angle_alpha   90.00
_cell.angle_beta   90.00
_cell.angle_gamma   90.00
#
_symmetry.space_group_name_H-M   'P 1'
#
loop_
_entity.id
_entity.type
_entity.pdbx_description
1 polymer ?
#
loop_
_entity_poly.entity_id
_entity_poly.type
_entity_poly.pdbx_seq_one_letter_code
_entity_poly.pdbx_strand_id
1 'polypeptide(L)'
;MHKLRIVILIFGDAIAAYSALFAALYIRYGADFYNHAFAAHIFHFSIIYIFWFFIFILYGFYGTDSNFRSVNFLKNYILAITTAFGAAVFYFYVQSSFSIISPKTFLAIDAGVFFILAALWRQLLFSWIWRKGLVKNAVIIGLNENTRNIIREIRNNEQSGYKILFIVNTGEKN
;
A
#
# COMPACT_ATOMS: atom_id res chain seq x y z
N MET A 1 2.17 17.07 -9.09
CA MET A 1 2.97 15.87 -8.68
C MET A 1 2.20 14.90 -7.78
N HIS A 2 1.33 15.36 -6.87
CA HIS A 2 0.53 14.52 -5.98
C HIS A 2 -0.36 13.52 -6.73
N LYS A 3 -1.16 13.98 -7.68
CA LYS A 3 -2.07 13.12 -8.47
C LYS A 3 -1.33 12.02 -9.24
N LEU A 4 -0.15 12.34 -9.81
CA LEU A 4 0.66 11.37 -10.55
C LEU A 4 1.15 10.23 -9.63
N ARG A 5 1.55 10.52 -8.40
CA ARG A 5 1.98 9.52 -7.42
C ARG A 5 0.84 8.53 -7.08
N ILE A 6 -0.37 9.04 -6.87
CA ILE A 6 -1.54 8.21 -6.60
C ILE A 6 -1.82 7.27 -7.78
N VAL A 7 -1.80 7.81 -9.00
CA VAL A 7 -2.01 7.01 -10.22
C VAL A 7 -0.97 5.90 -10.35
N ILE A 8 0.31 6.22 -10.12
CA ILE A 8 1.41 5.24 -10.16
C ILE A 8 1.22 4.14 -9.10
N LEU A 9 0.79 4.51 -7.88
CA LEU A 9 0.51 3.53 -6.81
C LEU A 9 -0.62 2.58 -7.19
N ILE A 10 -1.74 3.13 -7.66
CA ILE A 10 -2.91 2.31 -8.06
C ILE A 10 -2.55 1.41 -9.23
N PHE A 11 -1.81 1.93 -10.22
CA PHE A 11 -1.39 1.15 -11.37
C PHE A 11 -0.44 0.01 -10.99
N GLY A 12 0.50 0.27 -10.10
CA GLY A 12 1.39 -0.76 -9.58
C GLY A 12 0.67 -1.83 -8.74
N ASP A 13 -0.33 -1.43 -7.94
CA ASP A 13 -1.17 -2.38 -7.22
C ASP A 13 -2.02 -3.23 -8.16
N ALA A 14 -2.52 -2.65 -9.27
CA ALA A 14 -3.22 -3.41 -10.29
C ALA A 14 -2.31 -4.45 -10.97
N ILE A 15 -1.09 -4.06 -11.32
CA ILE A 15 -0.08 -5.01 -11.86
C ILE A 15 0.21 -6.10 -10.83
N ALA A 16 0.41 -5.76 -9.56
CA ALA A 16 0.67 -6.72 -8.49
C ALA A 16 -0.51 -7.71 -8.33
N ALA A 17 -1.76 -7.23 -8.40
CA ALA A 17 -2.96 -8.05 -8.27
C ALA A 17 -3.06 -9.10 -9.39
N TYR A 18 -2.95 -8.68 -10.64
CA TYR A 18 -3.01 -9.62 -11.75
C TYR A 18 -1.78 -10.54 -11.83
N SER A 19 -0.60 -10.05 -11.43
CA SER A 19 0.59 -10.91 -11.30
C SER A 19 0.40 -11.97 -10.22
N ALA A 20 -0.25 -11.63 -9.11
CA ALA A 20 -0.59 -12.57 -8.05
C ALA A 20 -1.58 -13.62 -8.54
N LEU A 21 -2.62 -13.21 -9.29
CA LEU A 21 -3.58 -14.12 -9.91
C LEU A 21 -2.89 -15.14 -10.80
N PHE A 22 -2.00 -14.68 -11.70
CA PHE A 22 -1.23 -15.57 -12.58
C PHE A 22 -0.34 -16.53 -11.79
N ALA A 23 0.37 -16.01 -10.78
CA ALA A 23 1.23 -16.83 -9.93
C ALA A 23 0.41 -17.88 -9.15
N ALA A 24 -0.73 -17.51 -8.57
CA ALA A 24 -1.61 -18.42 -7.85
C ALA A 24 -2.18 -19.50 -8.76
N LEU A 25 -2.59 -19.14 -9.99
CA LEU A 25 -3.06 -20.10 -10.99
C LEU A 25 -1.95 -21.08 -11.37
N TYR A 26 -0.74 -20.58 -11.62
CA TYR A 26 0.40 -21.41 -11.96
C TYR A 26 0.78 -22.37 -10.82
N ILE A 27 0.82 -21.88 -9.58
CA ILE A 27 1.13 -22.71 -8.41
C ILE A 27 0.11 -23.83 -8.22
N ARG A 28 -1.17 -23.56 -8.47
CA ARG A 28 -2.24 -24.51 -8.22
C ARG A 28 -2.49 -25.47 -9.36
N TYR A 29 -2.40 -25.00 -10.60
CA TYR A 29 -2.83 -25.75 -11.81
C TYR A 29 -1.68 -26.08 -12.75
N GLY A 30 -0.45 -25.60 -12.46
CA GLY A 30 0.70 -25.81 -13.33
C GLY A 30 0.64 -25.01 -14.64
N ALA A 31 1.36 -25.47 -15.66
CA ALA A 31 1.50 -24.75 -16.93
C ALA A 31 0.18 -24.66 -17.76
N ASP A 32 -0.74 -25.59 -17.54
CA ASP A 32 -2.00 -25.67 -18.31
C ASP A 32 -3.14 -24.81 -17.73
N PHE A 33 -2.85 -23.94 -16.73
CA PHE A 33 -3.85 -23.14 -16.05
C PHE A 33 -4.68 -22.25 -16.98
N TYR A 34 -4.09 -21.77 -18.05
CA TYR A 34 -4.75 -20.86 -19.00
C TYR A 34 -5.97 -21.50 -19.65
N ASN A 35 -5.85 -22.76 -20.06
CA ASN A 35 -6.91 -23.47 -20.77
C ASN A 35 -8.11 -23.87 -19.87
N HIS A 36 -7.85 -24.11 -18.57
CA HIS A 36 -8.84 -24.74 -17.72
C HIS A 36 -9.36 -23.85 -16.57
N ALA A 37 -8.60 -22.87 -16.12
CA ALA A 37 -8.92 -22.15 -14.91
C ALA A 37 -8.98 -20.63 -15.05
N PHE A 38 -8.25 -20.04 -15.98
CA PHE A 38 -8.11 -18.58 -16.10
C PHE A 38 -9.44 -17.85 -16.27
N ALA A 39 -10.27 -18.27 -17.24
CA ALA A 39 -11.53 -17.62 -17.54
C ALA A 39 -12.52 -17.67 -16.35
N ALA A 40 -12.50 -18.76 -15.58
CA ALA A 40 -13.36 -18.93 -14.43
C ALA A 40 -12.95 -18.02 -13.25
N HIS A 41 -11.65 -17.76 -13.08
CA HIS A 41 -11.14 -17.01 -11.93
C HIS A 41 -11.05 -15.51 -12.18
N ILE A 42 -10.72 -15.08 -13.41
CA ILE A 42 -10.43 -13.66 -13.68
C ILE A 42 -11.60 -12.73 -13.34
N PHE A 43 -12.83 -13.13 -13.63
CA PHE A 43 -14.01 -12.31 -13.37
C PHE A 43 -14.23 -12.10 -11.87
N HIS A 44 -14.24 -13.18 -11.08
CA HIS A 44 -14.46 -13.10 -9.63
C HIS A 44 -13.32 -12.35 -8.91
N PHE A 45 -12.08 -12.61 -9.30
CA PHE A 45 -10.91 -11.95 -8.68
C PHE A 45 -10.82 -10.47 -9.08
N SER A 46 -11.25 -10.08 -10.28
CA SER A 46 -11.33 -8.65 -10.64
C SER A 46 -12.32 -7.89 -9.74
N ILE A 47 -13.44 -8.49 -9.38
CA ILE A 47 -14.40 -7.91 -8.43
C ILE A 47 -13.74 -7.79 -7.04
N ILE A 48 -13.07 -8.83 -6.57
CA ILE A 48 -12.36 -8.83 -5.28
C ILE A 48 -11.29 -7.75 -5.24
N TYR A 49 -10.52 -7.56 -6.32
CA TYR A 49 -9.48 -6.53 -6.39
C TYR A 49 -10.04 -5.12 -6.32
N ILE A 50 -11.22 -4.87 -6.90
CA ILE A 50 -11.91 -3.58 -6.75
C ILE A 50 -12.21 -3.32 -5.26
N PHE A 51 -12.72 -4.32 -4.53
CA PHE A 51 -12.95 -4.19 -3.08
C PHE A 51 -11.64 -3.98 -2.31
N TRP A 52 -10.56 -4.68 -2.66
CA TRP A 52 -9.26 -4.53 -2.02
C TRP A 52 -8.67 -3.13 -2.23
N PHE A 53 -8.78 -2.59 -3.44
CA PHE A 53 -8.34 -1.22 -3.71
C PHE A 53 -9.17 -0.20 -2.94
N PHE A 54 -10.48 -0.41 -2.83
CA PHE A 54 -11.34 0.44 -2.02
C PHE A 54 -10.93 0.40 -0.53
N ILE A 55 -10.67 -0.77 0.02
CA ILE A 55 -10.16 -0.92 1.39
C ILE A 55 -8.83 -0.19 1.55
N PHE A 56 -7.91 -0.28 0.59
CA PHE A 56 -6.64 0.45 0.63
C PHE A 56 -6.83 1.98 0.61
N ILE A 57 -7.86 2.48 -0.08
CA ILE A 57 -8.24 3.90 -0.03
C ILE A 57 -8.72 4.27 1.37
N LEU A 58 -9.60 3.47 1.98
CA LEU A 58 -10.14 3.71 3.33
C LEU A 58 -9.03 3.75 4.40
N TYR A 59 -8.03 2.88 4.28
CA TYR A 59 -6.87 2.86 5.18
C TYR A 59 -5.81 3.93 4.86
N GLY A 60 -6.04 4.79 3.87
CA GLY A 60 -5.18 5.90 3.53
C GLY A 60 -3.87 5.54 2.82
N PHE A 61 -3.75 4.34 2.24
CA PHE A 61 -2.50 3.89 1.59
C PHE A 61 -2.15 4.64 0.31
N TYR A 62 -3.06 5.40 -0.24
CA TYR A 62 -2.81 6.29 -1.38
C TYR A 62 -2.57 7.74 -0.95
N GLY A 63 -2.53 8.02 0.37
CA GLY A 63 -2.17 9.31 0.92
C GLY A 63 -0.67 9.64 0.72
N THR A 64 -0.36 10.94 0.75
CA THR A 64 1.03 11.43 0.58
C THR A 64 1.90 11.25 1.79
N ASP A 65 1.30 11.15 2.97
CA ASP A 65 1.99 11.21 4.26
C ASP A 65 2.26 9.82 4.86
N SER A 66 2.03 8.76 4.08
CA SER A 66 2.25 7.38 4.52
C SER A 66 3.75 7.11 4.68
N ASN A 67 4.21 7.11 5.91
CA ASN A 67 5.56 6.66 6.24
C ASN A 67 5.59 5.13 6.26
N PHE A 68 6.02 4.51 5.15
CA PHE A 68 6.02 3.05 4.94
C PHE A 68 6.93 2.26 5.91
N ARG A 69 7.77 2.94 6.68
CA ARG A 69 8.64 2.32 7.72
C ARG A 69 8.12 2.51 9.13
N SER A 70 7.02 3.24 9.31
CA SER A 70 6.39 3.43 10.61
C SER A 70 5.73 2.15 11.11
N VAL A 71 5.82 1.88 12.41
CA VAL A 71 5.09 0.80 13.09
C VAL A 71 3.58 0.96 12.87
N ASN A 72 3.09 2.20 12.86
CA ASN A 72 1.69 2.51 12.59
C ASN A 72 1.28 2.12 11.16
N PHE A 73 2.16 2.31 10.17
CA PHE A 73 1.90 1.84 8.82
C PHE A 73 1.77 0.31 8.78
N LEU A 74 2.70 -0.41 9.41
CA LEU A 74 2.67 -1.87 9.44
C LEU A 74 1.39 -2.39 10.11
N LYS A 75 0.99 -1.79 11.23
CA LYS A 75 -0.27 -2.11 11.91
C LYS A 75 -1.47 -1.91 11.00
N ASN A 76 -1.58 -0.74 10.36
CA ASN A 76 -2.67 -0.43 9.44
C ASN A 76 -2.66 -1.36 8.22
N TYR A 77 -1.46 -1.74 7.73
CA TYR A 77 -1.33 -2.66 6.61
C TYR A 77 -1.85 -4.06 6.96
N ILE A 78 -1.51 -4.59 8.13
CA ILE A 78 -2.03 -5.87 8.62
C ILE A 78 -3.55 -5.80 8.79
N LEU A 79 -4.09 -4.72 9.36
CA LEU A 79 -5.54 -4.53 9.49
C LEU A 79 -6.23 -4.48 8.12
N ALA A 80 -5.67 -3.77 7.15
CA ALA A 80 -6.22 -3.70 5.80
C ALA A 80 -6.20 -5.07 5.11
N ILE A 81 -5.11 -5.84 5.25
CA ILE A 81 -5.00 -7.22 4.75
C ILE A 81 -6.10 -8.10 5.35
N THR A 82 -6.25 -8.06 6.68
CA THR A 82 -7.26 -8.87 7.38
C THR A 82 -8.66 -8.51 6.92
N THR A 83 -8.96 -7.20 6.80
CA THR A 83 -10.26 -6.72 6.32
C THR A 83 -10.50 -7.13 4.86
N ALA A 84 -9.50 -6.97 4.00
CA ALA A 84 -9.58 -7.31 2.58
C ALA A 84 -9.78 -8.82 2.37
N PHE A 85 -9.05 -9.64 3.12
CA PHE A 85 -9.21 -11.09 3.09
C PHE A 85 -10.60 -11.52 3.59
N GLY A 86 -11.08 -10.94 4.70
CA GLY A 86 -12.42 -11.16 5.21
C GLY A 86 -13.52 -10.81 4.20
N ALA A 87 -13.39 -9.66 3.51
CA ALA A 87 -14.32 -9.26 2.46
C ALA A 87 -14.34 -10.25 1.28
N ALA A 88 -13.18 -10.78 0.87
CA ALA A 88 -13.09 -11.78 -0.18
C ALA A 88 -13.71 -13.11 0.24
N VAL A 89 -13.48 -13.56 1.48
CA VAL A 89 -14.13 -14.76 2.04
C VAL A 89 -15.66 -14.58 2.06
N PHE A 90 -16.13 -13.42 2.51
CA PHE A 90 -17.57 -13.10 2.52
C PHE A 90 -18.16 -13.12 1.09
N TYR A 91 -17.46 -12.49 0.13
CA TYR A 91 -17.88 -12.52 -1.28
C TYR A 91 -18.06 -13.95 -1.78
N PHE A 92 -17.06 -14.82 -1.56
CA PHE A 92 -17.16 -16.21 -1.99
C PHE A 92 -18.20 -17.02 -1.22
N TYR A 93 -18.45 -16.70 0.05
CA TYR A 93 -19.51 -17.33 0.82
C TYR A 93 -20.88 -17.04 0.22
N VAL A 94 -21.16 -15.79 -0.12
CA VAL A 94 -22.41 -15.40 -0.80
C VAL A 94 -22.51 -16.04 -2.18
N GLN A 95 -21.39 -16.08 -2.92
CA GLN A 95 -21.35 -16.63 -4.27
C GLN A 95 -21.34 -18.16 -4.30
N SER A 96 -20.96 -18.84 -3.22
CA SER A 96 -20.89 -20.31 -3.16
C SER A 96 -22.24 -21.00 -3.40
N SER A 97 -23.35 -20.29 -3.16
CA SER A 97 -24.70 -20.76 -3.51
C SER A 97 -24.93 -20.87 -5.03
N PHE A 98 -24.04 -20.29 -5.85
CA PHE A 98 -24.17 -20.19 -7.30
C PHE A 98 -22.97 -20.77 -8.08
N SER A 99 -21.89 -21.18 -7.43
CA SER A 99 -20.63 -21.56 -8.09
C SER A 99 -20.08 -22.90 -7.60
N ILE A 100 -19.61 -23.71 -8.55
CA ILE A 100 -18.94 -25.01 -8.32
C ILE A 100 -17.50 -24.83 -7.79
N ILE A 101 -17.00 -23.59 -7.80
CA ILE A 101 -15.60 -23.28 -7.45
C ILE A 101 -15.44 -23.19 -5.92
N SER A 102 -14.59 -24.04 -5.35
CA SER A 102 -14.15 -23.95 -3.95
C SER A 102 -12.82 -23.20 -3.86
N PRO A 103 -12.83 -21.86 -3.68
CA PRO A 103 -11.63 -21.04 -3.86
C PRO A 103 -10.77 -20.90 -2.60
N LYS A 104 -11.06 -21.64 -1.51
CA LYS A 104 -10.43 -21.39 -0.19
C LYS A 104 -8.90 -21.35 -0.22
N THR A 105 -8.27 -22.38 -0.77
CA THR A 105 -6.80 -22.45 -0.87
C THR A 105 -6.26 -21.48 -1.92
N PHE A 106 -6.96 -21.34 -3.03
CA PHE A 106 -6.57 -20.45 -4.09
C PHE A 106 -6.57 -18.99 -3.64
N LEU A 107 -7.65 -18.54 -2.96
CA LEU A 107 -7.74 -17.21 -2.39
C LEU A 107 -6.60 -16.93 -1.40
N ALA A 108 -6.22 -17.90 -0.58
CA ALA A 108 -5.12 -17.72 0.38
C ALA A 108 -3.77 -17.53 -0.34
N ILE A 109 -3.50 -18.29 -1.40
CA ILE A 109 -2.28 -18.17 -2.20
C ILE A 109 -2.27 -16.81 -2.90
N ASP A 110 -3.35 -16.45 -3.60
CA ASP A 110 -3.48 -15.18 -4.32
C ASP A 110 -3.31 -13.99 -3.38
N ALA A 111 -4.03 -13.98 -2.25
CA ALA A 111 -3.91 -12.93 -1.25
C ALA A 111 -2.49 -12.81 -0.71
N GLY A 112 -1.85 -13.93 -0.35
CA GLY A 112 -0.48 -13.93 0.15
C GLY A 112 0.50 -13.32 -0.86
N VAL A 113 0.45 -13.75 -2.11
CA VAL A 113 1.30 -13.23 -3.19
C VAL A 113 1.00 -11.76 -3.46
N PHE A 114 -0.28 -11.38 -3.57
CA PHE A 114 -0.68 -9.99 -3.82
C PHE A 114 -0.15 -9.04 -2.74
N PHE A 115 -0.39 -9.34 -1.47
CA PHE A 115 0.02 -8.44 -0.39
C PHE A 115 1.54 -8.31 -0.26
N ILE A 116 2.29 -9.38 -0.56
CA ILE A 116 3.76 -9.32 -0.64
C ILE A 116 4.19 -8.42 -1.79
N LEU A 117 3.65 -8.62 -3.00
CA LEU A 117 4.00 -7.83 -4.17
C LEU A 117 3.62 -6.35 -3.99
N ALA A 118 2.44 -6.07 -3.44
CA ALA A 118 2.00 -4.72 -3.15
C ALA A 118 2.89 -4.01 -2.10
N ALA A 119 3.35 -4.72 -1.06
CA ALA A 119 4.29 -4.18 -0.10
C ALA A 119 5.66 -3.88 -0.73
N LEU A 120 6.19 -4.81 -1.52
CA LEU A 120 7.46 -4.63 -2.23
C LEU A 120 7.38 -3.46 -3.22
N TRP A 121 6.30 -3.38 -4.00
CA TRP A 121 6.07 -2.27 -4.92
C TRP A 121 6.11 -0.92 -4.21
N ARG A 122 5.41 -0.80 -3.07
CA ARG A 122 5.41 0.42 -2.26
C ARG A 122 6.78 0.77 -1.72
N GLN A 123 7.54 -0.22 -1.24
CA GLN A 123 8.91 0.00 -0.78
C GLN A 123 9.83 0.47 -1.91
N LEU A 124 9.74 -0.15 -3.09
CA LEU A 124 10.53 0.24 -4.27
C LEU A 124 10.20 1.67 -4.70
N LEU A 125 8.91 1.99 -4.84
CA LEU A 125 8.46 3.33 -5.22
C LEU A 125 8.91 4.39 -4.20
N PHE A 126 8.79 4.09 -2.91
CA PHE A 126 9.25 4.98 -1.85
C PHE A 126 10.77 5.20 -1.91
N SER A 127 11.55 4.14 -2.05
CA SER A 127 13.01 4.23 -2.18
C SER A 127 13.43 5.04 -3.40
N TRP A 128 12.71 4.91 -4.51
CA TRP A 128 12.98 5.67 -5.74
C TRP A 128 12.65 7.16 -5.59
N ILE A 129 11.51 7.49 -4.95
CA ILE A 129 11.11 8.87 -4.66
C ILE A 129 12.13 9.54 -3.72
N TRP A 130 12.61 8.82 -2.70
CA TRP A 130 13.63 9.32 -1.77
C TRP A 130 14.98 9.61 -2.45
N ARG A 131 15.43 8.71 -3.32
CA ARG A 131 16.68 8.90 -4.07
C ARG A 131 16.63 10.11 -5.02
N LYS A 132 15.45 10.49 -5.50
CA LYS A 132 15.28 11.68 -6.37
C LYS A 132 15.14 13.00 -5.62
N GLY A 133 15.34 13.02 -4.30
CA GLY A 133 15.38 14.27 -3.52
C GLY A 133 14.05 15.01 -3.46
N LEU A 134 12.91 14.31 -3.56
CA LEU A 134 11.58 14.89 -3.42
C LEU A 134 11.22 15.16 -1.95
N VAL A 135 12.22 15.56 -1.17
CA VAL A 135 12.08 15.97 0.22
C VAL A 135 11.65 17.44 0.24
N LYS A 136 10.62 17.75 1.00
CA LYS A 136 10.14 19.13 1.16
C LYS A 136 11.15 19.90 2.05
N ASN A 137 11.62 21.01 1.55
CA ASN A 137 12.43 21.93 2.34
C ASN A 137 11.54 22.67 3.35
N ALA A 138 11.87 22.57 4.63
CA ALA A 138 11.19 23.26 5.70
C ALA A 138 12.06 24.41 6.23
N VAL A 139 11.45 25.56 6.43
CA VAL A 139 12.05 26.70 7.15
C VAL A 139 11.31 26.83 8.48
N ILE A 140 12.04 26.87 9.56
CA ILE A 140 11.50 27.00 10.91
C ILE A 140 11.69 28.45 11.38
N ILE A 141 10.60 29.09 11.77
CA ILE A 141 10.59 30.47 12.26
C ILE A 141 10.26 30.47 13.75
N GLY A 142 11.16 31.04 14.56
CA GLY A 142 11.03 31.09 16.01
C GLY A 142 11.58 29.85 16.72
N LEU A 143 12.34 30.07 17.78
CA LEU A 143 12.95 29.03 18.61
C LEU A 143 12.25 29.03 19.99
N ASN A 144 11.14 28.28 20.10
CA ASN A 144 10.53 27.95 21.38
C ASN A 144 10.71 26.46 21.70
N GLU A 145 10.31 26.03 22.89
CA GLU A 145 10.44 24.61 23.29
C GLU A 145 9.71 23.65 22.35
N ASN A 146 8.51 24.01 21.88
CA ASN A 146 7.74 23.20 20.93
C ASN A 146 8.47 23.07 19.60
N THR A 147 9.06 24.14 19.11
CA THR A 147 9.85 24.17 17.87
C THR A 147 11.12 23.30 18.00
N ARG A 148 11.77 23.29 19.17
CA ARG A 148 12.92 22.42 19.43
C ARG A 148 12.54 20.95 19.40
N ASN A 149 11.36 20.60 19.92
CA ASN A 149 10.86 19.23 19.88
C ASN A 149 10.56 18.80 18.44
N ILE A 150 9.93 19.65 17.64
CA ILE A 150 9.68 19.40 16.20
C ILE A 150 11.00 19.22 15.44
N ILE A 151 12.00 20.08 15.69
CA ILE A 151 13.34 19.96 15.07
C ILE A 151 13.96 18.60 15.41
N ARG A 152 13.88 18.19 16.69
CA ARG A 152 14.41 16.92 17.15
C ARG A 152 13.70 15.73 16.50
N GLU A 153 12.39 15.81 16.38
CA GLU A 153 11.56 14.79 15.73
C GLU A 153 11.88 14.67 14.25
N ILE A 154 11.97 15.78 13.51
CA ILE A 154 12.36 15.80 12.08
C ILE A 154 13.78 15.25 11.91
N ARG A 155 14.72 15.60 12.80
CA ARG A 155 16.12 15.17 12.73
C ARG A 155 16.31 13.70 13.06
N ASN A 156 15.54 13.18 14.00
CA ASN A 156 15.57 11.77 14.39
C ASN A 156 14.77 10.89 13.43
N ASN A 157 13.86 11.48 12.65
CA ASN A 157 13.04 10.78 11.68
C ASN A 157 13.39 11.27 10.27
N GLU A 158 14.51 10.78 9.73
CA GLU A 158 14.94 11.09 8.35
C GLU A 158 13.87 10.80 7.30
N GLN A 159 12.83 10.07 7.69
CA GLN A 159 11.71 9.66 6.84
C GLN A 159 10.50 10.61 6.92
N SER A 160 10.58 11.67 7.73
CA SER A 160 9.53 12.69 7.83
C SER A 160 9.20 13.38 6.49
N GLY A 161 10.07 13.22 5.48
CA GLY A 161 9.92 13.87 4.19
C GLY A 161 10.24 15.36 4.21
N TYR A 162 10.79 15.86 5.33
CA TYR A 162 11.19 17.25 5.49
C TYR A 162 12.69 17.35 5.70
N LYS A 163 13.32 18.35 5.07
CA LYS A 163 14.71 18.74 5.31
C LYS A 163 14.71 20.18 5.82
N ILE A 164 15.23 20.38 7.03
CA ILE A 164 15.36 21.72 7.60
C ILE A 164 16.49 22.43 6.86
N LEU A 165 16.17 23.50 6.12
CA LEU A 165 17.15 24.32 5.42
C LEU A 165 17.68 25.44 6.32
N PHE A 166 16.78 26.18 6.98
CA PHE A 166 17.12 27.31 7.82
C PHE A 166 16.25 27.35 9.06
N ILE A 167 16.85 27.80 10.17
CA ILE A 167 16.15 28.13 11.40
C ILE A 167 16.31 29.64 11.58
N VAL A 168 15.22 30.38 11.45
CA VAL A 168 15.21 31.84 11.68
C VAL A 168 14.83 32.08 13.13
N ASN A 169 15.81 32.57 13.92
CA ASN A 169 15.52 32.99 15.27
C ASN A 169 14.97 34.43 15.22
N THR A 170 13.66 34.58 15.33
CA THR A 170 13.04 35.87 15.60
C THR A 170 13.25 36.16 17.08
N GLY A 171 14.44 36.69 17.42
CA GLY A 171 14.75 37.09 18.78
C GLY A 171 13.70 38.10 19.25
N GLU A 172 12.77 37.66 20.07
CA GLU A 172 12.12 38.57 21.01
C GLU A 172 13.23 38.99 22.00
N LYS A 173 13.68 40.23 21.84
CA LYS A 173 14.40 40.91 22.91
C LYS A 173 13.38 41.13 24.04
N ASN A 174 13.50 40.37 25.11
CA ASN A 174 13.09 40.82 26.44
C ASN A 174 14.08 41.83 26.97
#